data_4aea08451fad5302eeccc7dc47f196aa
#
_entry.id   4aea08451fad5302eeccc7dc47f196aa
#
_cell.length_a   1.000
_cell.length_b   1.000
_cell.length_c   1.000
_cell.angle_alpha   90.00
_cell.angle_beta   90.00
_cell.angle_gamma   90.00
#
_symmetry.space_group_name_H-M   'P 1'
#
loop_
_entity.id
_entity.type
_entity.pdbx_description
1 polymer ?
#
loop_
_entity_poly.entity_id
_entity_poly.type
_entity_poly.pdbx_seq_one_letter_code
_entity_poly.pdbx_strand_id
1 'polypeptide(L)'
;MAELTFSELQRQMQLEKKKSKDVKYAFRNAEDIYTAFKELKSDWAVIVTDELIELAGKVFIKATAVAVNDERNEKYQATAYSELSPVPVFNTQKGQVKQMQEPQWTGAVSSYARKYALQGLFAIGEKDVDEFPVEENPQQPKQAQQDTSDGLINQEQYTELVGWVRNLAQTINSTYDDVEAQLLKHYQIQDFHQVPANFFDNVIGLVKAKIEKNKQNNFNNL
;
A
#
# COMPACT_ATOMS: atom_id res chain seq x y z
N MET A 1 2.31 38.73 4.59
CA MET A 1 2.04 37.44 3.95
C MET A 1 2.50 37.55 2.51
N ALA A 2 2.91 36.45 1.87
CA ALA A 2 3.34 36.50 0.47
C ALA A 2 2.11 36.53 -0.45
N GLU A 3 2.06 37.53 -1.34
CA GLU A 3 1.03 37.62 -2.38
C GLU A 3 1.37 36.65 -3.52
N LEU A 4 0.83 35.43 -3.45
CA LEU A 4 1.05 34.38 -4.45
C LEU A 4 -0.17 34.24 -5.35
N THR A 5 0.03 34.14 -6.66
CA THR A 5 -1.00 33.61 -7.55
C THR A 5 -1.22 32.13 -7.26
N PHE A 6 -2.39 31.58 -7.63
CA PHE A 6 -2.63 30.14 -7.38
C PHE A 6 -1.61 29.23 -8.07
N SER A 7 -1.16 29.61 -9.27
CA SER A 7 -0.13 28.83 -9.98
C SER A 7 1.26 28.91 -9.30
N GLU A 8 1.58 30.00 -8.64
CA GLU A 8 2.80 30.11 -7.83
C GLU A 8 2.66 29.31 -6.55
N LEU A 9 1.49 29.34 -5.89
CA LEU A 9 1.19 28.51 -4.75
C LEU A 9 1.36 27.01 -5.09
N GLN A 10 0.79 26.55 -6.21
CA GLN A 10 0.98 25.17 -6.67
C GLN A 10 2.44 24.80 -6.89
N ARG A 11 3.24 25.69 -7.49
CA ARG A 11 4.68 25.46 -7.69
C ARG A 11 5.45 25.36 -6.38
N GLN A 12 5.08 26.12 -5.37
CA GLN A 12 5.73 26.13 -4.06
C GLN A 12 5.27 24.93 -3.18
N MET A 13 4.09 24.41 -3.42
CA MET A 13 3.51 23.25 -2.71
C MET A 13 4.07 21.89 -3.16
N GLN A 14 5.24 21.86 -3.82
CA GLN A 14 5.89 20.61 -4.19
C GLN A 14 6.54 19.97 -2.96
N LEU A 15 6.02 18.82 -2.54
CA LEU A 15 6.53 18.06 -1.40
C LEU A 15 7.16 16.75 -1.85
N GLU A 16 8.33 16.47 -1.33
CA GLU A 16 8.93 15.14 -1.47
C GLU A 16 8.27 14.16 -0.50
N LYS A 17 8.23 12.89 -0.91
CA LYS A 17 7.81 11.81 -0.02
C LYS A 17 8.85 11.60 1.08
N LYS A 18 8.40 11.51 2.33
CA LYS A 18 9.28 11.25 3.48
C LYS A 18 9.57 9.76 3.60
N LYS A 19 10.83 9.41 3.87
CA LYS A 19 11.21 8.06 4.29
C LYS A 19 11.13 7.99 5.82
N SER A 20 10.38 7.02 6.34
CA SER A 20 10.38 6.69 7.76
C SER A 20 11.12 5.37 7.99
N LYS A 21 11.73 5.21 9.16
CA LYS A 21 12.35 3.93 9.57
C LYS A 21 11.29 2.82 9.75
N ASP A 22 10.05 3.23 9.99
CA ASP A 22 8.94 2.33 10.27
C ASP A 22 8.12 1.94 9.04
N VAL A 23 8.41 2.53 7.86
CA VAL A 23 7.68 2.30 6.62
C VAL A 23 8.68 2.07 5.48
N LYS A 24 8.55 0.95 4.79
CA LYS A 24 9.50 0.54 3.72
C LYS A 24 9.47 1.40 2.46
N TYR A 25 8.42 2.20 2.27
CA TYR A 25 8.25 3.10 1.14
C TYR A 25 8.16 4.56 1.58
N ALA A 26 8.51 5.47 0.68
CA ALA A 26 8.35 6.89 0.92
C ALA A 26 6.88 7.28 0.80
N PHE A 27 6.33 7.96 1.80
CA PHE A 27 4.93 8.37 1.84
C PHE A 27 4.79 9.84 2.24
N ARG A 28 3.61 10.40 2.01
CA ARG A 28 3.14 11.65 2.60
C ARG A 28 1.67 11.47 2.97
N ASN A 29 1.26 12.15 4.01
CA ASN A 29 -0.12 12.17 4.48
C ASN A 29 -0.75 13.56 4.29
N ALA A 30 -2.04 13.72 4.62
CA ALA A 30 -2.71 15.01 4.53
C ALA A 30 -2.08 16.07 5.45
N GLU A 31 -1.59 15.65 6.63
CA GLU A 31 -0.96 16.56 7.60
C GLU A 31 0.34 17.17 7.07
N ASP A 32 1.15 16.39 6.33
CA ASP A 32 2.35 16.90 5.67
C ASP A 32 2.00 18.04 4.69
N ILE A 33 0.90 17.90 3.94
CA ILE A 33 0.45 18.91 2.98
C ILE A 33 -0.06 20.15 3.71
N TYR A 34 -0.85 19.98 4.79
CA TYR A 34 -1.29 21.12 5.61
C TYR A 34 -0.13 21.88 6.24
N THR A 35 0.87 21.16 6.73
CA THR A 35 2.05 21.77 7.35
C THR A 35 2.82 22.59 6.33
N ALA A 36 3.13 22.04 5.17
CA ALA A 36 3.81 22.77 4.10
C ALA A 36 3.02 24.00 3.64
N PHE A 37 1.70 23.88 3.51
CA PHE A 37 0.84 25.01 3.17
C PHE A 37 0.93 26.14 4.20
N LYS A 38 0.88 25.83 5.50
CA LYS A 38 1.00 26.82 6.57
C LYS A 38 2.38 27.48 6.61
N GLU A 39 3.44 26.76 6.29
CA GLU A 39 4.81 27.27 6.23
C GLU A 39 5.02 28.33 5.16
N LEU A 40 4.26 28.29 4.07
CA LEU A 40 4.32 29.28 2.99
C LEU A 40 3.83 30.66 3.43
N LYS A 41 3.00 30.75 4.48
CA LYS A 41 2.46 32.00 5.02
C LYS A 41 1.83 32.90 3.93
N SER A 42 1.15 32.29 2.98
CA SER A 42 0.46 32.96 1.87
C SER A 42 -0.84 33.62 2.34
N ASP A 43 -1.43 34.42 1.46
CA ASP A 43 -2.76 35.02 1.59
C ASP A 43 -3.92 34.08 1.22
N TRP A 44 -3.62 32.83 0.92
CA TRP A 44 -4.59 31.79 0.63
C TRP A 44 -5.08 31.07 1.88
N ALA A 45 -6.35 30.67 1.88
CA ALA A 45 -6.91 29.75 2.86
C ALA A 45 -7.29 28.42 2.19
N VAL A 46 -7.19 27.33 2.94
CA VAL A 46 -7.58 25.99 2.47
C VAL A 46 -8.60 25.38 3.42
N ILE A 47 -9.72 24.93 2.83
CA ILE A 47 -10.81 24.26 3.53
C ILE A 47 -10.99 22.88 2.89
N VAL A 48 -11.11 21.83 3.70
CA VAL A 48 -11.42 20.49 3.20
C VAL A 48 -12.67 19.97 3.90
N THR A 49 -13.63 19.55 3.10
CA THR A 49 -14.90 18.99 3.57
C THR A 49 -15.08 17.56 3.07
N ASP A 50 -15.80 16.74 3.84
CA ASP A 50 -16.14 15.37 3.48
C ASP A 50 -17.64 15.21 3.33
N GLU A 51 -18.04 14.39 2.36
CA GLU A 51 -19.41 13.93 2.15
C GLU A 51 -19.42 12.40 2.02
N LEU A 52 -20.42 11.75 2.59
CA LEU A 52 -20.71 10.35 2.28
C LEU A 52 -21.58 10.30 1.02
N ILE A 53 -21.15 9.52 0.06
CA ILE A 53 -21.92 9.29 -1.17
C ILE A 53 -22.05 7.79 -1.44
N GLU A 54 -23.16 7.40 -2.05
CA GLU A 54 -23.36 6.05 -2.56
C GLU A 54 -23.22 6.07 -4.09
N LEU A 55 -22.39 5.16 -4.60
CA LEU A 55 -22.17 5.01 -6.04
C LEU A 55 -22.02 3.53 -6.37
N ALA A 56 -22.84 3.03 -7.28
CA ALA A 56 -22.83 1.62 -7.74
C ALA A 56 -22.95 0.61 -6.58
N GLY A 57 -23.78 0.90 -5.58
CA GLY A 57 -23.99 0.03 -4.42
C GLY A 57 -22.84 0.02 -3.40
N LYS A 58 -21.90 0.96 -3.53
CA LYS A 58 -20.79 1.14 -2.60
C LYS A 58 -20.82 2.51 -1.98
N VAL A 59 -20.35 2.62 -0.74
CA VAL A 59 -20.25 3.89 -0.02
C VAL A 59 -18.84 4.45 -0.15
N PHE A 60 -18.76 5.75 -0.44
CA PHE A 60 -17.48 6.48 -0.55
C PHE A 60 -17.49 7.70 0.37
N ILE A 61 -16.32 8.02 0.88
CA ILE A 61 -16.03 9.36 1.39
C ILE A 61 -15.50 10.18 0.22
N LYS A 62 -16.25 11.21 -0.13
CA LYS A 62 -15.86 12.23 -1.10
C LYS A 62 -15.24 13.39 -0.34
N ALA A 63 -13.96 13.65 -0.52
CA ALA A 63 -13.28 14.81 0.03
C ALA A 63 -13.17 15.90 -1.03
N THR A 64 -13.53 17.12 -0.66
CA THR A 64 -13.35 18.32 -1.52
C THR A 64 -12.43 19.31 -0.84
N ALA A 65 -11.26 19.55 -1.45
CA ALA A 65 -10.29 20.53 -1.02
C ALA A 65 -10.54 21.82 -1.82
N VAL A 66 -10.64 22.95 -1.12
CA VAL A 66 -10.91 24.27 -1.70
C VAL A 66 -9.83 25.24 -1.24
N ALA A 67 -9.15 25.90 -2.18
CA ALA A 67 -8.30 27.05 -1.91
C ALA A 67 -9.09 28.33 -2.24
N VAL A 68 -9.09 29.29 -1.31
CA VAL A 68 -9.75 30.58 -1.48
C VAL A 68 -8.77 31.72 -1.21
N ASN A 69 -8.91 32.78 -1.97
CA ASN A 69 -8.28 34.07 -1.72
C ASN A 69 -9.37 35.13 -1.77
N ASP A 70 -9.75 35.64 -0.61
CA ASP A 70 -10.87 36.60 -0.48
C ASP A 70 -10.51 37.96 -1.07
N GLU A 71 -9.26 38.41 -1.00
CA GLU A 71 -8.84 39.72 -1.54
C GLU A 71 -8.90 39.75 -3.06
N ARG A 72 -8.64 38.60 -3.71
CA ARG A 72 -8.67 38.43 -5.17
C ARG A 72 -10.01 37.92 -5.68
N ASN A 73 -10.90 37.52 -4.79
CA ASN A 73 -12.14 36.81 -5.10
C ASN A 73 -11.92 35.59 -5.99
N GLU A 74 -10.87 34.82 -5.68
CA GLU A 74 -10.47 33.60 -6.38
C GLU A 74 -10.79 32.36 -5.57
N LYS A 75 -11.26 31.32 -6.27
CA LYS A 75 -11.56 30.02 -5.66
C LYS A 75 -11.22 28.88 -6.61
N TYR A 76 -10.46 27.92 -6.11
CA TYR A 76 -10.09 26.69 -6.84
C TYR A 76 -10.44 25.47 -5.98
N GLN A 77 -10.80 24.37 -6.63
CA GLN A 77 -11.16 23.15 -5.91
C GLN A 77 -10.73 21.89 -6.63
N ALA A 78 -10.47 20.83 -5.86
CA ALA A 78 -10.27 19.48 -6.35
C ALA A 78 -11.00 18.49 -5.44
N THR A 79 -11.41 17.37 -6.01
CA THR A 79 -12.19 16.35 -5.31
C THR A 79 -11.53 14.98 -5.49
N ALA A 80 -11.54 14.18 -4.43
CA ALA A 80 -11.11 12.79 -4.46
C ALA A 80 -12.11 11.91 -3.71
N TYR A 81 -12.05 10.62 -3.98
CA TYR A 81 -12.95 9.62 -3.42
C TYR A 81 -12.16 8.48 -2.79
N SER A 82 -12.65 7.97 -1.67
CA SER A 82 -12.14 6.74 -1.05
C SER A 82 -13.31 5.84 -0.66
N GLU A 83 -13.30 4.59 -1.09
CA GLU A 83 -14.34 3.62 -0.73
C GLU A 83 -14.33 3.36 0.77
N LEU A 84 -15.47 3.54 1.42
CA LEU A 84 -15.69 3.15 2.80
C LEU A 84 -16.15 1.71 2.86
N SER A 85 -15.21 0.80 2.63
CA SER A 85 -15.43 -0.64 2.77
C SER A 85 -15.59 -1.04 4.25
N PRO A 86 -16.15 -2.22 4.56
CA PRO A 86 -16.12 -2.76 5.93
C PRO A 86 -14.70 -2.82 6.49
N VAL A 87 -14.58 -2.65 7.81
CA VAL A 87 -13.28 -2.81 8.49
C VAL A 87 -12.69 -4.18 8.18
N PRO A 88 -11.46 -4.27 7.67
CA PRO A 88 -10.81 -5.54 7.40
C PRO A 88 -10.73 -6.41 8.67
N VAL A 89 -11.02 -7.70 8.49
CA VAL A 89 -10.99 -8.70 9.56
C VAL A 89 -9.92 -9.73 9.22
N PHE A 90 -9.00 -9.94 10.14
CA PHE A 90 -7.96 -10.94 10.02
C PHE A 90 -8.33 -12.19 10.81
N ASN A 91 -8.11 -13.37 10.23
CA ASN A 91 -8.24 -14.63 10.92
C ASN A 91 -6.92 -14.91 11.66
N THR A 92 -6.96 -14.98 12.97
CA THR A 92 -5.83 -15.35 13.82
C THR A 92 -6.12 -16.68 14.52
N GLN A 93 -5.09 -17.31 15.08
CA GLN A 93 -5.28 -18.54 15.88
C GLN A 93 -6.20 -18.35 17.09
N LYS A 94 -6.35 -17.12 17.57
CA LYS A 94 -7.24 -16.77 18.70
C LYS A 94 -8.64 -16.33 18.25
N GLY A 95 -8.94 -16.43 16.95
CA GLY A 95 -10.20 -15.99 16.36
C GLY A 95 -10.05 -14.79 15.42
N GLN A 96 -11.19 -14.22 15.04
CA GLN A 96 -11.23 -13.07 14.15
C GLN A 96 -10.90 -11.77 14.91
N VAL A 97 -10.01 -10.97 14.33
CA VAL A 97 -9.61 -9.67 14.87
C VAL A 97 -9.83 -8.60 13.79
N LYS A 98 -10.58 -7.55 14.15
CA LYS A 98 -10.71 -6.37 13.29
C LYS A 98 -9.41 -5.58 13.27
N GLN A 99 -9.03 -5.06 12.11
CA GLN A 99 -7.83 -4.24 11.94
C GLN A 99 -7.83 -3.02 12.84
N MET A 100 -9.00 -2.39 13.00
CA MET A 100 -9.23 -1.24 13.91
C MET A 100 -10.70 -1.12 14.25
N GLN A 101 -11.04 -0.18 15.14
CA GLN A 101 -12.42 0.12 15.46
C GLN A 101 -13.09 0.91 14.33
N GLU A 102 -14.39 0.76 14.12
CA GLU A 102 -15.16 1.40 13.05
C GLU A 102 -14.93 2.93 12.96
N PRO A 103 -14.98 3.70 14.08
CA PRO A 103 -14.72 5.15 14.00
C PRO A 103 -13.30 5.48 13.54
N GLN A 104 -12.30 4.67 13.91
CA GLN A 104 -10.91 4.82 13.47
C GLN A 104 -10.78 4.52 11.98
N TRP A 105 -11.47 3.49 11.50
CA TRP A 105 -11.49 3.12 10.09
C TRP A 105 -12.09 4.24 9.23
N THR A 106 -13.25 4.79 9.64
CA THR A 106 -13.87 5.93 8.94
C THR A 106 -12.92 7.12 8.89
N GLY A 107 -12.27 7.45 10.01
CA GLY A 107 -11.26 8.52 10.05
C GLY A 107 -10.07 8.27 9.13
N ALA A 108 -9.61 7.02 9.03
CA ALA A 108 -8.53 6.62 8.15
C ALA A 108 -8.92 6.80 6.67
N VAL A 109 -10.10 6.33 6.28
CA VAL A 109 -10.63 6.48 4.91
C VAL A 109 -10.83 7.94 4.54
N SER A 110 -11.35 8.77 5.47
CA SER A 110 -11.46 10.22 5.31
C SER A 110 -10.09 10.87 5.08
N SER A 111 -9.10 10.57 5.91
CA SER A 111 -7.74 11.11 5.76
C SER A 111 -7.12 10.74 4.41
N TYR A 112 -7.42 9.54 3.91
CA TYR A 112 -6.96 9.10 2.59
C TYR A 112 -7.60 9.91 1.46
N ALA A 113 -8.92 10.09 1.47
CA ALA A 113 -9.62 10.92 0.49
C ALA A 113 -9.12 12.37 0.51
N ARG A 114 -8.94 12.97 1.70
CA ARG A 114 -8.41 14.33 1.88
C ARG A 114 -7.01 14.49 1.32
N LYS A 115 -6.13 13.50 1.51
CA LYS A 115 -4.78 13.51 0.95
C LYS A 115 -4.82 13.68 -0.57
N TYR A 116 -5.62 12.88 -1.26
CA TYR A 116 -5.71 12.96 -2.72
C TYR A 116 -6.42 14.20 -3.23
N ALA A 117 -7.44 14.70 -2.51
CA ALA A 117 -8.06 15.97 -2.85
C ALA A 117 -7.05 17.13 -2.76
N LEU A 118 -6.22 17.17 -1.72
CA LEU A 118 -5.16 18.17 -1.56
C LEU A 118 -4.07 18.02 -2.62
N GLN A 119 -3.68 16.81 -2.95
CA GLN A 119 -2.69 16.56 -4.01
C GLN A 119 -3.21 17.05 -5.37
N GLY A 120 -4.47 16.78 -5.68
CA GLY A 120 -5.10 17.29 -6.90
C GLY A 120 -5.19 18.82 -6.92
N LEU A 121 -5.55 19.43 -5.78
CA LEU A 121 -5.65 20.89 -5.66
C LEU A 121 -4.29 21.57 -5.91
N PHE A 122 -3.24 21.06 -5.31
CA PHE A 122 -1.91 21.66 -5.39
C PHE A 122 -1.03 21.10 -6.52
N ALA A 123 -1.57 20.23 -7.37
CA ALA A 123 -0.82 19.57 -8.44
C ALA A 123 0.43 18.85 -7.94
N ILE A 124 0.34 18.23 -6.74
CA ILE A 124 1.45 17.48 -6.15
C ILE A 124 1.52 16.13 -6.85
N GLY A 125 2.58 15.92 -7.66
CA GLY A 125 2.78 14.69 -8.41
C GLY A 125 3.12 13.49 -7.52
N GLU A 126 2.72 12.31 -7.98
CA GLU A 126 3.22 11.03 -7.50
C GLU A 126 3.95 10.33 -8.65
N LYS A 127 4.94 9.50 -8.33
CA LYS A 127 5.45 8.55 -9.33
C LYS A 127 4.32 7.59 -9.69
N ASP A 128 4.31 7.15 -10.94
CA ASP A 128 3.26 6.29 -11.49
C ASP A 128 2.94 5.12 -10.58
N VAL A 129 1.64 4.83 -10.45
CA VAL A 129 1.11 3.75 -9.58
C VAL A 129 1.66 2.39 -10.02
N ASP A 130 2.00 2.25 -11.29
CA ASP A 130 2.57 1.03 -11.88
C ASP A 130 3.99 0.69 -11.37
N GLU A 131 4.68 1.64 -10.71
CA GLU A 131 5.96 1.40 -10.03
C GLU A 131 5.80 0.90 -8.58
N PHE A 132 4.59 0.86 -8.06
CA PHE A 132 4.34 0.40 -6.69
C PHE A 132 3.80 -1.02 -6.69
N PRO A 133 4.41 -1.95 -5.93
CA PRO A 133 3.69 -3.15 -5.53
C PRO A 133 2.42 -2.71 -4.80
N VAL A 134 1.31 -3.44 -5.01
CA VAL A 134 -0.01 -3.16 -4.44
C VAL A 134 0.15 -2.58 -3.03
N GLU A 135 -0.25 -1.32 -2.85
CA GLU A 135 -0.08 -0.61 -1.59
C GLU A 135 -0.85 -1.35 -0.49
N GLU A 136 -0.15 -1.99 0.40
CA GLU A 136 -0.67 -2.22 1.73
C GLU A 136 -1.02 -0.85 2.32
N ASN A 137 -2.26 -0.69 2.75
CA ASN A 137 -2.85 0.54 3.28
C ASN A 137 -1.90 1.26 4.27
N PRO A 138 -1.40 2.49 3.96
CA PRO A 138 -0.37 3.16 4.77
C PRO A 138 -0.82 3.58 6.17
N GLN A 139 -2.04 3.26 6.55
CA GLN A 139 -2.63 3.64 7.83
C GLN A 139 -2.77 2.50 8.83
N GLN A 140 -2.09 1.37 8.61
CA GLN A 140 -1.95 0.41 9.68
C GLN A 140 -1.00 0.99 10.74
N PRO A 141 -1.46 1.25 11.96
CA PRO A 141 -0.52 1.43 13.06
C PRO A 141 0.23 0.11 13.19
N LYS A 142 1.54 0.13 12.90
CA LYS A 142 2.39 -1.00 13.22
C LYS A 142 2.31 -1.21 14.73
N GLN A 143 1.57 -2.23 15.13
CA GLN A 143 1.92 -2.91 16.36
C GLN A 143 3.35 -3.41 16.17
N ALA A 144 4.20 -3.08 17.14
CA ALA A 144 5.55 -3.61 17.21
C ALA A 144 5.54 -5.08 16.80
N GLN A 145 6.34 -5.41 15.77
CA GLN A 145 6.65 -6.80 15.49
C GLN A 145 7.31 -7.39 16.74
N GLN A 146 6.50 -7.93 17.62
CA GLN A 146 6.96 -9.06 18.39
C GLN A 146 7.04 -10.21 17.39
N ASP A 147 8.21 -10.76 17.25
CA ASP A 147 8.45 -12.08 16.68
C ASP A 147 7.46 -13.06 17.30
N THR A 148 6.34 -13.28 16.61
CA THR A 148 5.43 -14.38 16.90
C THR A 148 5.50 -15.33 15.73
N SER A 149 6.28 -16.38 15.90
CA SER A 149 6.54 -17.49 15.00
C SER A 149 5.33 -18.38 14.67
N ASP A 150 4.11 -17.85 14.66
CA ASP A 150 2.89 -18.64 14.52
C ASP A 150 1.88 -18.10 13.47
N GLY A 151 2.30 -17.25 12.55
CA GLY A 151 1.46 -16.74 11.46
C GLY A 151 1.74 -17.41 10.12
N LEU A 152 0.94 -17.08 9.10
CA LEU A 152 1.21 -17.42 7.71
C LEU A 152 2.31 -16.52 7.14
N ILE A 153 2.94 -16.93 6.02
CA ILE A 153 3.97 -16.12 5.38
C ILE A 153 3.46 -14.73 5.02
N ASN A 154 4.33 -13.75 5.18
CA ASN A 154 4.05 -12.37 4.78
C ASN A 154 4.26 -12.18 3.26
N GLN A 155 3.91 -11.02 2.74
CA GLN A 155 4.01 -10.70 1.31
C GLN A 155 5.45 -10.78 0.77
N GLU A 156 6.47 -10.47 1.59
CA GLU A 156 7.86 -10.61 1.16
C GLU A 156 8.24 -12.07 0.99
N GLN A 157 7.90 -12.89 1.98
CA GLN A 157 8.12 -14.33 1.95
C GLN A 157 7.36 -14.98 0.78
N TYR A 158 6.12 -14.55 0.54
CA TYR A 158 5.36 -14.99 -0.62
C TYR A 158 6.07 -14.61 -1.94
N THR A 159 6.49 -13.37 -2.09
CA THR A 159 7.18 -12.91 -3.30
C THR A 159 8.52 -13.65 -3.50
N GLU A 160 9.26 -13.88 -2.43
CA GLU A 160 10.50 -14.67 -2.47
C GLU A 160 10.21 -16.11 -2.91
N LEU A 161 9.19 -16.74 -2.31
CA LEU A 161 8.79 -18.11 -2.67
C LEU A 161 8.40 -18.24 -4.14
N VAL A 162 7.55 -17.34 -4.64
CA VAL A 162 7.17 -17.29 -6.05
C VAL A 162 8.38 -17.12 -6.96
N GLY A 163 9.33 -16.28 -6.58
CA GLY A 163 10.60 -16.11 -7.30
C GLY A 163 11.41 -17.40 -7.40
N TRP A 164 11.53 -18.14 -6.31
CA TRP A 164 12.22 -19.44 -6.29
C TRP A 164 11.46 -20.52 -7.08
N VAL A 165 10.13 -20.54 -7.04
CA VAL A 165 9.30 -21.47 -7.82
C VAL A 165 9.47 -21.23 -9.32
N ARG A 166 9.51 -19.96 -9.77
CA ARG A 166 9.82 -19.60 -11.18
C ARG A 166 11.21 -20.06 -11.59
N ASN A 167 12.21 -19.86 -10.74
CA ASN A 167 13.57 -20.32 -11.00
C ASN A 167 13.64 -21.85 -11.12
N LEU A 168 12.93 -22.57 -10.26
CA LEU A 168 12.83 -24.02 -10.34
C LEU A 168 12.17 -24.45 -11.67
N ALA A 169 11.04 -23.82 -12.05
CA ALA A 169 10.36 -24.13 -13.30
C ALA A 169 11.27 -23.97 -14.51
N GLN A 170 12.04 -22.88 -14.58
CA GLN A 170 13.05 -22.66 -15.63
C GLN A 170 14.16 -23.71 -15.60
N THR A 171 14.64 -24.08 -14.40
CA THR A 171 15.75 -25.04 -14.26
C THR A 171 15.37 -26.45 -14.72
N ILE A 172 14.10 -26.84 -14.51
CA ILE A 172 13.61 -28.19 -14.91
C ILE A 172 12.86 -28.19 -16.25
N ASN A 173 12.87 -27.06 -16.96
CA ASN A 173 12.17 -26.86 -18.24
C ASN A 173 10.66 -27.21 -18.16
N SER A 174 9.99 -26.72 -17.11
CA SER A 174 8.54 -26.89 -16.83
C SER A 174 7.85 -25.54 -16.77
N THR A 175 6.52 -25.53 -16.70
CA THR A 175 5.76 -24.30 -16.49
C THR A 175 5.73 -23.91 -15.01
N TYR A 176 5.52 -22.62 -14.71
CA TYR A 176 5.31 -22.17 -13.34
C TYR A 176 4.12 -22.88 -12.70
N ASP A 177 2.99 -22.97 -13.41
CA ASP A 177 1.74 -23.55 -12.91
C ASP A 177 1.88 -25.04 -12.55
N ASP A 178 2.66 -25.80 -13.32
CA ASP A 178 2.93 -27.22 -13.02
C ASP A 178 3.75 -27.37 -11.74
N VAL A 179 4.77 -26.53 -11.55
CA VAL A 179 5.61 -26.56 -10.37
C VAL A 179 4.84 -26.09 -9.13
N GLU A 180 4.06 -25.01 -9.26
CA GLU A 180 3.16 -24.52 -8.23
C GLU A 180 2.18 -25.61 -7.79
N ALA A 181 1.44 -26.22 -8.73
CA ALA A 181 0.48 -27.28 -8.44
C ALA A 181 1.12 -28.47 -7.70
N GLN A 182 2.36 -28.87 -8.09
CA GLN A 182 3.08 -29.94 -7.40
C GLN A 182 3.45 -29.55 -5.96
N LEU A 183 3.87 -28.32 -5.71
CA LEU A 183 4.23 -27.84 -4.38
C LEU A 183 2.98 -27.68 -3.51
N LEU A 184 1.90 -27.09 -4.04
CA LEU A 184 0.64 -26.94 -3.32
C LEU A 184 0.08 -28.32 -2.92
N LYS A 185 0.12 -29.29 -3.82
CA LYS A 185 -0.28 -30.67 -3.52
C LYS A 185 0.62 -31.33 -2.47
N HIS A 186 1.95 -31.10 -2.55
CA HIS A 186 2.91 -31.67 -1.59
C HIS A 186 2.67 -31.17 -0.17
N TYR A 187 2.35 -29.88 -0.02
CA TYR A 187 2.09 -29.26 1.27
C TYR A 187 0.62 -29.32 1.70
N GLN A 188 -0.28 -29.86 0.86
CA GLN A 188 -1.72 -29.96 1.08
C GLN A 188 -2.38 -28.58 1.34
N ILE A 189 -1.92 -27.57 0.63
CA ILE A 189 -2.42 -26.18 0.66
C ILE A 189 -3.02 -25.82 -0.70
N GLN A 190 -3.89 -24.80 -0.73
CA GLN A 190 -4.54 -24.36 -1.96
C GLN A 190 -3.84 -23.15 -2.58
N ASP A 191 -3.03 -22.42 -1.77
CA ASP A 191 -2.30 -21.24 -2.17
C ASP A 191 -1.07 -21.06 -1.28
N PHE A 192 0.01 -20.47 -1.81
CA PHE A 192 1.24 -20.24 -1.04
C PHE A 192 1.06 -19.31 0.15
N HIS A 193 0.07 -18.42 0.14
CA HIS A 193 -0.25 -17.61 1.32
C HIS A 193 -0.66 -18.44 2.55
N GLN A 194 -1.00 -19.72 2.36
CA GLN A 194 -1.33 -20.64 3.44
C GLN A 194 -0.10 -21.31 4.09
N VAL A 195 1.10 -21.01 3.61
CA VAL A 195 2.36 -21.52 4.21
C VAL A 195 2.56 -20.87 5.58
N PRO A 196 2.73 -21.65 6.67
CA PRO A 196 3.06 -21.06 7.97
C PRO A 196 4.43 -20.37 7.93
N ALA A 197 4.55 -19.20 8.56
CA ALA A 197 5.78 -18.40 8.55
C ALA A 197 6.98 -19.15 9.13
N ASN A 198 6.76 -19.95 10.18
CA ASN A 198 7.79 -20.83 10.78
C ASN A 198 8.19 -22.02 9.88
N PHE A 199 7.44 -22.27 8.81
CA PHE A 199 7.71 -23.33 7.84
C PHE A 199 8.31 -22.81 6.52
N PHE A 200 8.39 -21.50 6.36
CA PHE A 200 8.85 -20.83 5.16
C PHE A 200 10.24 -21.29 4.72
N ASP A 201 11.20 -21.32 5.64
CA ASP A 201 12.59 -21.71 5.36
C ASP A 201 12.67 -23.16 4.88
N ASN A 202 11.81 -24.05 5.37
CA ASN A 202 11.73 -25.42 4.93
C ASN A 202 11.26 -25.52 3.47
N VAL A 203 10.24 -24.72 3.10
CA VAL A 203 9.72 -24.69 1.73
C VAL A 203 10.77 -24.15 0.76
N ILE A 204 11.40 -23.01 1.12
CA ILE A 204 12.49 -22.42 0.34
C ILE A 204 13.66 -23.38 0.21
N GLY A 205 14.04 -24.04 1.31
CA GLY A 205 15.13 -25.04 1.32
C GLY A 205 14.87 -26.20 0.37
N LEU A 206 13.64 -26.71 0.32
CA LEU A 206 13.24 -27.78 -0.60
C LEU A 206 13.32 -27.32 -2.06
N VAL A 207 12.83 -26.11 -2.38
CA VAL A 207 12.87 -25.56 -3.74
C VAL A 207 14.31 -25.35 -4.19
N LYS A 208 15.17 -24.77 -3.35
CA LYS A 208 16.62 -24.58 -3.62
C LYS A 208 17.33 -25.92 -3.83
N ALA A 209 17.07 -26.90 -2.99
CA ALA A 209 17.67 -28.25 -3.13
C ALA A 209 17.28 -28.93 -4.45
N LYS A 210 16.04 -28.77 -4.91
CA LYS A 210 15.60 -29.28 -6.21
C LYS A 210 16.31 -28.59 -7.37
N ILE A 211 16.54 -27.27 -7.29
CA ILE A 211 17.29 -26.49 -8.28
C ILE A 211 18.73 -27.02 -8.37
N GLU A 212 19.43 -27.15 -7.24
CA GLU A 212 20.81 -27.61 -7.20
C GLU A 212 20.96 -29.04 -7.73
N LYS A 213 20.07 -29.94 -7.33
CA LYS A 213 20.07 -31.33 -7.81
C LYS A 213 19.90 -31.42 -9.33
N ASN A 214 19.03 -30.58 -9.92
CA ASN A 214 18.84 -30.58 -11.37
C ASN A 214 20.03 -29.94 -12.11
N LYS A 215 20.67 -28.91 -11.57
CA LYS A 215 21.90 -28.35 -12.12
C LYS A 215 23.03 -29.40 -12.16
N GLN A 216 23.21 -30.14 -11.07
CA GLN A 216 24.23 -31.21 -10.99
C GLN A 216 23.95 -32.35 -11.99
N ASN A 217 22.68 -32.76 -12.15
CA ASN A 217 22.30 -33.79 -13.10
C ASN A 217 22.53 -33.35 -14.56
N ASN A 218 22.27 -32.08 -14.89
CA ASN A 218 22.54 -31.54 -16.21
C ASN A 218 24.05 -31.42 -16.49
N PHE A 219 24.87 -31.17 -15.48
CA PHE A 219 26.34 -31.10 -15.63
C PHE A 219 26.97 -32.48 -15.81
N ASN A 220 26.41 -33.52 -15.19
CA ASN A 220 26.90 -34.90 -15.31
C ASN A 220 26.46 -35.62 -16.59
N ASN A 221 25.56 -35.01 -17.38
CA ASN A 221 25.07 -35.55 -18.65
C ASN A 221 25.63 -34.81 -19.88
N LEU A 222 26.66 -33.96 -19.71
CA LEU A 222 27.49 -33.31 -20.75
C LEU A 222 28.82 -33.99 -20.87
#